data_921e80c5b4ac27ffef4a52590c58b7fb
#
_entry.id   921e80c5b4ac27ffef4a52590c58b7fb
#
_cell.length_a   1.000
_cell.length_b   1.000
_cell.length_c   1.000
_cell.angle_alpha   90.00
_cell.angle_beta   90.00
_cell.angle_gamma   90.00
#
_symmetry.space_group_name_H-M   'P 1'
#
loop_
_entity.id
_entity.type
_entity.pdbx_description
1 polymer ?
#
loop_
_entity_poly.entity_id
_entity_poly.type
_entity_poly.pdbx_seq_one_letter_code
_entity_poly.pdbx_strand_id
1 'polypeptide(L)'
;MNQRRVWGLFVGLVITALVLVTLDFRDDDGVVGPAREAATVGFEPFERGLARLVAPVRNLGVTVRDLVATRAENQQLRAEVEELRERRRAYADLEREIGELRDLLDYRTSSGLVTATARVIAVSPSNFEWTMTIDAGERAGITRGMAVINGDGLVGRVLSTTATAARVLLVVDPNFSVAARTVGGAAIGVIDGRGTEPLRFDPLDPGTEVREGEEIVTATFQGSAIPAGIPVGRVVSGRGSSSRLTSSYEVRPFVDVVRLDHVLVVLRFPAPVVPQFEDSDDLGFVRPGGAG
;
A
#
# COMPACT_ATOMS: atom_id res chain seq x y z
N MET A 1 44.68 42.99 3.97
CA MET A 1 46.10 43.10 3.56
C MET A 1 46.14 43.18 2.04
N ASN A 2 46.72 44.29 1.48
CA ASN A 2 46.43 44.80 0.13
C ASN A 2 46.96 43.90 -1.00
N GLN A 3 46.08 43.25 -1.71
CA GLN A 3 46.35 42.45 -2.92
C GLN A 3 47.20 43.22 -3.98
N ARG A 4 47.06 44.54 -4.05
CA ARG A 4 47.88 45.42 -4.92
C ARG A 4 49.36 45.49 -4.55
N ARG A 5 49.73 45.33 -3.25
CA ARG A 5 51.13 45.35 -2.82
C ARG A 5 51.83 44.02 -3.12
N VAL A 6 51.12 42.90 -3.01
CA VAL A 6 51.66 41.58 -3.35
C VAL A 6 51.88 41.46 -4.86
N TRP A 7 50.95 41.99 -5.67
CA TRP A 7 51.10 42.00 -7.11
C TRP A 7 52.24 42.88 -7.59
N GLY A 8 52.46 44.07 -6.95
CA GLY A 8 53.61 44.97 -7.23
C GLY A 8 54.94 44.29 -6.90
N LEU A 9 55.02 43.51 -5.79
CA LEU A 9 56.23 42.77 -5.44
C LEU A 9 56.53 41.66 -6.45
N PHE A 10 55.47 40.96 -6.91
CA PHE A 10 55.60 39.88 -7.90
C PHE A 10 56.07 40.42 -9.25
N VAL A 11 55.51 41.51 -9.74
CA VAL A 11 55.93 42.18 -10.98
C VAL A 11 57.36 42.73 -10.87
N GLY A 12 57.70 43.29 -9.70
CA GLY A 12 59.07 43.76 -9.44
C GLY A 12 60.11 42.64 -9.50
N LEU A 13 59.80 41.50 -8.92
CA LEU A 13 60.64 40.28 -8.90
C LEU A 13 60.81 39.66 -10.30
N VAL A 14 59.72 39.62 -11.10
CA VAL A 14 59.77 39.15 -12.49
C VAL A 14 60.64 40.12 -13.36
N ILE A 15 60.50 41.43 -13.18
CA ILE A 15 61.30 42.40 -13.90
C ILE A 15 62.78 42.31 -13.53
N THR A 16 63.10 42.12 -12.24
CA THR A 16 64.46 41.92 -11.76
C THR A 16 65.09 40.66 -12.33
N ALA A 17 64.32 39.54 -12.36
CA ALA A 17 64.78 38.30 -12.97
C ALA A 17 65.00 38.43 -14.48
N LEU A 18 64.17 39.16 -15.19
CA LEU A 18 64.29 39.37 -16.63
C LEU A 18 65.49 40.30 -16.95
N VAL A 19 65.78 41.31 -16.14
CA VAL A 19 66.96 42.16 -16.22
C VAL A 19 68.23 41.36 -15.98
N LEU A 20 68.25 40.50 -14.98
CA LEU A 20 69.41 39.63 -14.68
C LEU A 20 69.69 38.65 -15.83
N VAL A 21 68.65 38.04 -16.41
CA VAL A 21 68.83 37.18 -17.58
C VAL A 21 69.30 37.92 -18.81
N THR A 22 68.82 39.17 -19.00
CA THR A 22 69.21 39.98 -20.15
C THR A 22 70.67 40.51 -20.01
N LEU A 23 71.12 40.72 -18.80
CA LEU A 23 72.55 41.10 -18.52
C LEU A 23 73.49 39.92 -18.69
N ASP A 24 73.06 38.70 -18.34
CA ASP A 24 73.84 37.48 -18.51
C ASP A 24 74.02 37.11 -20.00
N PHE A 25 73.09 37.49 -20.87
CA PHE A 25 73.13 37.22 -22.32
C PHE A 25 73.97 38.24 -23.08
N ARG A 26 74.42 39.34 -22.44
CA ARG A 26 75.08 40.47 -23.15
C ARG A 26 76.60 40.63 -22.92
N ASP A 27 77.13 39.83 -22.00
CA ASP A 27 78.60 39.95 -21.69
C ASP A 27 79.30 38.63 -22.13
N ASP A 28 79.89 38.70 -23.35
CA ASP A 28 80.76 37.68 -23.93
C ASP A 28 82.25 37.89 -23.56
N ASP A 29 82.58 38.83 -22.66
CA ASP A 29 83.98 39.16 -22.31
C ASP A 29 84.17 39.38 -20.79
N GLY A 30 84.54 38.34 -20.05
CA GLY A 30 85.77 38.30 -19.23
C GLY A 30 85.74 38.91 -17.84
N VAL A 31 84.68 39.33 -17.17
CA VAL A 31 84.76 40.01 -15.85
C VAL A 31 84.09 39.29 -14.68
N VAL A 32 83.41 38.16 -14.89
CA VAL A 32 82.53 37.53 -13.87
C VAL A 32 83.10 36.24 -13.31
N GLY A 33 84.39 36.00 -13.43
CA GLY A 33 85.03 34.74 -12.89
C GLY A 33 84.85 34.51 -11.38
N PRO A 34 85.10 35.49 -10.49
CA PRO A 34 84.98 35.29 -9.06
C PRO A 34 83.57 35.35 -8.49
N ALA A 35 82.56 35.87 -9.24
CA ALA A 35 81.18 35.96 -8.81
C ALA A 35 80.41 34.63 -9.07
N ARG A 36 80.91 33.82 -9.98
CA ARG A 36 80.34 32.49 -10.30
C ARG A 36 80.52 31.43 -9.20
N GLU A 37 81.69 31.47 -8.51
CA GLU A 37 81.96 30.58 -7.38
C GLU A 37 81.14 30.95 -6.13
N ALA A 38 80.84 32.21 -5.90
CA ALA A 38 80.02 32.68 -4.77
C ALA A 38 78.53 32.44 -5.03
N ALA A 39 78.06 32.37 -6.27
CA ALA A 39 76.67 32.10 -6.63
C ALA A 39 76.34 30.64 -6.48
N THR A 40 77.24 29.70 -6.69
CA THR A 40 77.00 28.24 -6.55
C THR A 40 76.85 27.80 -5.09
N VAL A 41 77.52 28.49 -4.14
CA VAL A 41 77.42 28.15 -2.71
C VAL A 41 76.13 28.73 -2.07
N GLY A 42 75.60 29.80 -2.64
CA GLY A 42 74.38 30.48 -2.12
C GLY A 42 73.05 29.90 -2.58
N PHE A 43 73.04 29.10 -3.66
CA PHE A 43 71.77 28.66 -4.29
C PHE A 43 71.22 27.34 -3.76
N GLU A 44 72.07 26.47 -3.13
CA GLU A 44 71.61 25.23 -2.57
C GLU A 44 70.47 25.34 -1.53
N PRO A 45 70.42 26.31 -0.63
CA PRO A 45 69.28 26.44 0.29
C PRO A 45 68.01 26.95 -0.39
N PHE A 46 68.14 27.62 -1.55
CA PHE A 46 66.96 28.14 -2.27
C PHE A 46 66.21 27.07 -3.05
N GLU A 47 66.91 26.13 -3.68
CA GLU A 47 66.27 24.98 -4.34
C GLU A 47 65.52 24.06 -3.34
N ARG A 48 66.08 23.84 -2.14
CA ARG A 48 65.40 23.10 -1.08
C ARG A 48 64.18 23.85 -0.51
N GLY A 49 64.23 25.19 -0.53
CA GLY A 49 63.12 26.04 -0.11
C GLY A 49 61.97 26.01 -1.12
N LEU A 50 62.28 26.13 -2.41
CA LEU A 50 61.30 26.10 -3.49
C LEU A 50 60.60 24.72 -3.63
N ALA A 51 61.37 23.66 -3.50
CA ALA A 51 60.83 22.29 -3.52
C ALA A 51 59.79 22.04 -2.39
N ARG A 52 60.00 22.64 -1.21
CA ARG A 52 59.04 22.57 -0.09
C ARG A 52 57.78 23.39 -0.26
N LEU A 53 57.85 24.47 -1.04
CA LEU A 53 56.67 25.32 -1.34
C LEU A 53 55.81 24.81 -2.50
N VAL A 54 56.43 23.99 -3.38
CA VAL A 54 55.69 23.41 -4.53
C VAL A 54 55.07 22.03 -4.18
N ALA A 55 55.61 21.33 -3.19
CA ALA A 55 55.12 20.02 -2.75
C ALA A 55 53.61 20.04 -2.36
N PRO A 56 53.07 21.03 -1.60
CA PRO A 56 51.65 21.05 -1.25
C PRO A 56 50.73 21.29 -2.45
N VAL A 57 51.19 21.96 -3.51
CA VAL A 57 50.37 22.26 -4.70
C VAL A 57 50.16 21.00 -5.56
N ARG A 58 51.14 20.12 -5.64
CA ARG A 58 50.97 18.82 -6.35
C ARG A 58 49.96 17.91 -5.65
N ASN A 59 49.88 17.94 -4.33
CA ASN A 59 48.94 17.14 -3.56
C ASN A 59 47.52 17.71 -3.60
N LEU A 60 47.32 19.03 -3.77
CA LEU A 60 46.02 19.63 -3.92
C LEU A 60 45.30 19.21 -5.21
N GLY A 61 46.02 19.03 -6.32
CA GLY A 61 45.45 18.53 -7.58
C GLY A 61 44.93 17.10 -7.51
N VAL A 62 45.59 16.23 -6.75
CA VAL A 62 45.14 14.85 -6.53
C VAL A 62 43.90 14.83 -5.64
N THR A 63 43.90 15.62 -4.55
CA THR A 63 42.78 15.66 -3.58
C THR A 63 41.47 16.19 -4.21
N VAL A 64 41.59 17.18 -5.12
CA VAL A 64 40.39 17.71 -5.83
C VAL A 64 39.83 16.68 -6.83
N ARG A 65 40.71 15.96 -7.52
CA ARG A 65 40.29 14.92 -8.45
C ARG A 65 39.60 13.74 -7.74
N ASP A 66 40.10 13.34 -6.60
CA ASP A 66 39.52 12.28 -5.77
C ASP A 66 38.17 12.72 -5.19
N LEU A 67 38.04 13.98 -4.76
CA LEU A 67 36.77 14.54 -4.28
C LEU A 67 35.70 14.60 -5.37
N VAL A 68 36.04 14.94 -6.60
CA VAL A 68 35.11 14.96 -7.72
C VAL A 68 34.72 13.53 -8.12
N ALA A 69 35.65 12.59 -8.18
CA ALA A 69 35.39 11.19 -8.46
C ALA A 69 34.47 10.56 -7.38
N THR A 70 34.77 10.82 -6.09
CA THR A 70 33.96 10.32 -4.97
C THR A 70 32.53 10.93 -4.99
N ARG A 71 32.38 12.18 -5.41
CA ARG A 71 31.05 12.79 -5.57
C ARG A 71 30.25 12.16 -6.70
N ALA A 72 30.88 11.92 -7.84
CA ALA A 72 30.24 11.24 -8.97
C ALA A 72 29.82 9.82 -8.62
N GLU A 73 30.70 9.05 -7.95
CA GLU A 73 30.39 7.72 -7.45
C GLU A 73 29.25 7.72 -6.42
N ASN A 74 29.24 8.70 -5.50
CA ASN A 74 28.17 8.84 -4.51
C ASN A 74 26.82 9.19 -5.16
N GLN A 75 26.83 10.00 -6.23
CA GLN A 75 25.62 10.29 -7.01
C GLN A 75 25.15 9.04 -7.77
N GLN A 76 26.06 8.29 -8.37
CA GLN A 76 25.74 7.07 -9.07
C GLN A 76 25.17 6.00 -8.13
N LEU A 77 25.80 5.79 -6.96
CA LEU A 77 25.30 4.86 -5.94
C LEU A 77 23.93 5.28 -5.39
N ARG A 78 23.68 6.59 -5.23
CA ARG A 78 22.36 7.06 -4.82
C ARG A 78 21.29 6.79 -5.89
N ALA A 79 21.63 7.01 -7.15
CA ALA A 79 20.70 6.70 -8.26
C ALA A 79 20.40 5.20 -8.34
N GLU A 80 21.42 4.35 -8.18
CA GLU A 80 21.27 2.90 -8.16
C GLU A 80 20.41 2.42 -6.97
N VAL A 81 20.65 2.99 -5.77
CA VAL A 81 19.82 2.70 -4.58
C VAL A 81 18.37 3.09 -4.81
N GLU A 82 18.10 4.25 -5.47
CA GLU A 82 16.74 4.68 -5.75
C GLU A 82 16.06 3.77 -6.78
N GLU A 83 16.77 3.39 -7.83
CA GLU A 83 16.28 2.41 -8.82
C GLU A 83 15.98 1.04 -8.18
N LEU A 84 16.88 0.56 -7.32
CA LEU A 84 16.65 -0.69 -6.58
C LEU A 84 15.45 -0.61 -5.63
N ARG A 85 15.24 0.54 -5.01
CA ARG A 85 14.05 0.79 -4.17
C ARG A 85 12.76 0.78 -4.97
N GLU A 86 12.75 1.41 -6.15
CA GLU A 86 11.59 1.39 -7.04
C GLU A 86 11.27 -0.03 -7.53
N ARG A 87 12.30 -0.77 -7.95
CA ARG A 87 12.12 -2.19 -8.34
C ARG A 87 11.57 -3.02 -7.17
N ARG A 88 12.12 -2.83 -5.96
CA ARG A 88 11.64 -3.55 -4.78
C ARG A 88 10.18 -3.24 -4.46
N ARG A 89 9.73 -1.99 -4.61
CA ARG A 89 8.31 -1.61 -4.43
C ARG A 89 7.43 -2.33 -5.47
N ALA A 90 7.84 -2.29 -6.75
CA ALA A 90 7.11 -2.97 -7.81
C ALA A 90 7.02 -4.49 -7.59
N TYR A 91 8.09 -5.14 -7.10
CA TYR A 91 8.04 -6.56 -6.74
C TYR A 91 7.10 -6.83 -5.56
N ALA A 92 7.11 -6.00 -4.53
CA ALA A 92 6.21 -6.15 -3.38
C ALA A 92 4.73 -5.97 -3.77
N ASP A 93 4.45 -5.08 -4.74
CA ASP A 93 3.10 -4.90 -5.28
C ASP A 93 2.64 -6.12 -6.07
N LEU A 94 3.52 -6.69 -6.92
CA LEU A 94 3.23 -7.93 -7.66
C LEU A 94 3.04 -9.15 -6.74
N GLU A 95 3.86 -9.29 -5.70
CA GLU A 95 3.70 -10.37 -4.71
C GLU A 95 2.36 -10.28 -3.99
N ARG A 96 1.92 -9.06 -3.65
CA ARG A 96 0.60 -8.82 -3.04
C ARG A 96 -0.52 -9.20 -4.00
N GLU A 97 -0.47 -8.76 -5.27
CA GLU A 97 -1.45 -9.10 -6.29
C GLU A 97 -1.54 -10.62 -6.53
N ILE A 98 -0.40 -11.31 -6.58
CA ILE A 98 -0.36 -12.78 -6.68
C ILE A 98 -0.98 -13.44 -5.44
N GLY A 99 -0.74 -12.91 -4.24
CA GLY A 99 -1.35 -13.38 -3.00
C GLY A 99 -2.88 -13.29 -3.07
N GLU A 100 -3.41 -12.13 -3.36
CA GLU A 100 -4.86 -11.90 -3.50
C GLU A 100 -5.50 -12.82 -4.55
N LEU A 101 -4.87 -12.97 -5.71
CA LEU A 101 -5.39 -13.85 -6.76
C LEU A 101 -5.41 -15.33 -6.33
N ARG A 102 -4.41 -15.79 -5.57
CA ARG A 102 -4.40 -17.16 -5.02
C ARG A 102 -5.52 -17.35 -4.00
N ASP A 103 -5.68 -16.41 -3.07
CA ASP A 103 -6.72 -16.48 -2.04
C ASP A 103 -8.12 -16.51 -2.69
N LEU A 104 -8.33 -15.73 -3.75
CA LEU A 104 -9.57 -15.75 -4.52
C LEU A 104 -9.80 -17.10 -5.24
N LEU A 105 -8.75 -17.71 -5.80
CA LEU A 105 -8.84 -19.02 -6.46
C LEU A 105 -9.12 -20.14 -5.46
N ASP A 106 -8.46 -20.11 -4.31
CA ASP A 106 -8.64 -21.10 -3.25
C ASP A 106 -10.04 -21.00 -2.66
N TYR A 107 -10.54 -19.80 -2.42
CA TYR A 107 -11.91 -19.58 -1.96
C TYR A 107 -12.94 -20.09 -2.98
N ARG A 108 -12.75 -19.82 -4.27
CA ARG A 108 -13.62 -20.31 -5.35
C ARG A 108 -13.68 -21.83 -5.42
N THR A 109 -12.53 -22.49 -5.23
CA THR A 109 -12.41 -23.94 -5.33
C THR A 109 -13.01 -24.65 -4.11
N SER A 110 -12.84 -24.07 -2.93
CA SER A 110 -13.31 -24.67 -1.67
C SER A 110 -14.79 -24.45 -1.39
N SER A 111 -15.37 -23.35 -1.85
CA SER A 111 -16.75 -22.95 -1.55
C SER A 111 -17.81 -23.54 -2.49
N GLY A 112 -17.41 -24.11 -3.64
CA GLY A 112 -18.35 -24.60 -4.66
C GLY A 112 -19.19 -23.48 -5.32
N LEU A 113 -18.82 -22.21 -5.11
CA LEU A 113 -19.51 -21.06 -5.67
C LEU A 113 -19.11 -20.83 -7.13
N VAL A 114 -20.07 -20.51 -7.98
CA VAL A 114 -19.80 -20.00 -9.33
C VAL A 114 -19.63 -18.50 -9.23
N THR A 115 -18.44 -18.00 -9.51
CA THR A 115 -18.09 -16.59 -9.34
C THR A 115 -17.55 -15.96 -10.62
N ALA A 116 -17.72 -14.65 -10.77
CA ALA A 116 -17.04 -13.82 -11.75
C ALA A 116 -15.98 -12.97 -11.02
N THR A 117 -14.76 -12.98 -11.51
CA THR A 117 -13.69 -12.11 -11.00
C THR A 117 -13.84 -10.71 -11.59
N ALA A 118 -13.65 -9.68 -10.77
CA ALA A 118 -13.68 -8.29 -11.19
C ALA A 118 -12.61 -7.49 -10.46
N ARG A 119 -12.10 -6.45 -11.13
CA ARG A 119 -11.17 -5.48 -10.55
C ARG A 119 -11.93 -4.26 -10.04
N VAL A 120 -11.51 -3.73 -8.91
CA VAL A 120 -12.04 -2.48 -8.38
C VAL A 120 -11.43 -1.32 -9.14
N ILE A 121 -12.26 -0.49 -9.77
CA ILE A 121 -11.82 0.66 -10.57
C ILE A 121 -12.03 2.00 -9.85
N ALA A 122 -12.92 2.05 -8.87
CA ALA A 122 -13.13 3.22 -8.03
C ALA A 122 -13.77 2.83 -6.70
N VAL A 123 -13.34 3.48 -5.64
CA VAL A 123 -14.00 3.44 -4.32
C VAL A 123 -14.47 4.84 -3.99
N SER A 124 -15.73 5.00 -3.62
CA SER A 124 -16.35 6.29 -3.30
C SER A 124 -16.87 6.27 -1.85
N PRO A 125 -15.99 6.50 -0.86
CA PRO A 125 -16.43 6.69 0.51
C PRO A 125 -17.03 8.09 0.63
N SER A 126 -18.31 8.18 0.95
CA SER A 126 -18.95 9.44 1.29
C SER A 126 -19.65 9.30 2.64
N ASN A 127 -19.98 10.43 3.27
CA ASN A 127 -20.73 10.41 4.53
C ASN A 127 -22.14 9.81 4.38
N PHE A 128 -22.61 9.64 3.13
CA PHE A 128 -23.98 9.20 2.82
C PHE A 128 -24.02 7.81 2.18
N GLU A 129 -22.96 7.38 1.48
CA GLU A 129 -22.96 6.12 0.74
C GLU A 129 -21.53 5.60 0.57
N TRP A 130 -21.32 4.36 0.98
CA TRP A 130 -20.06 3.63 0.80
C TRP A 130 -20.21 2.66 -0.35
N THR A 131 -19.74 3.08 -1.52
CA THR A 131 -19.84 2.27 -2.74
C THR A 131 -18.48 2.09 -3.39
N MET A 132 -18.35 1.02 -4.17
CA MET A 132 -17.25 0.83 -5.11
C MET A 132 -17.79 0.47 -6.49
N THR A 133 -16.98 0.73 -7.52
CA THR A 133 -17.26 0.35 -8.90
C THR A 133 -16.26 -0.72 -9.33
N ILE A 134 -16.76 -1.77 -9.97
CA ILE A 134 -15.97 -2.89 -10.52
C ILE A 134 -16.08 -2.91 -12.04
N ASP A 135 -15.06 -3.44 -12.74
CA ASP A 135 -14.92 -3.51 -14.20
C ASP A 135 -15.68 -4.67 -14.85
N ALA A 136 -16.61 -5.28 -14.14
CA ALA A 136 -17.46 -6.36 -14.63
C ALA A 136 -18.93 -6.03 -14.39
N GLY A 137 -19.79 -6.34 -15.38
CA GLY A 137 -21.21 -6.03 -15.36
C GLY A 137 -22.07 -7.14 -15.95
N GLU A 138 -23.19 -6.78 -16.60
CA GLU A 138 -24.16 -7.72 -17.15
C GLU A 138 -23.57 -8.73 -18.14
N ARG A 139 -22.56 -8.34 -18.92
CA ARG A 139 -21.88 -9.26 -19.85
C ARG A 139 -21.17 -10.39 -19.14
N ALA A 140 -20.76 -10.20 -17.88
CA ALA A 140 -20.16 -11.21 -17.02
C ALA A 140 -21.23 -12.01 -16.22
N GLY A 141 -22.52 -11.77 -16.48
CA GLY A 141 -23.63 -12.41 -15.75
C GLY A 141 -23.95 -11.75 -14.42
N ILE A 142 -23.40 -10.58 -14.14
CA ILE A 142 -23.62 -9.86 -12.87
C ILE A 142 -24.97 -9.14 -12.91
N THR A 143 -25.76 -9.33 -11.86
CA THR A 143 -27.06 -8.67 -11.68
C THR A 143 -27.17 -8.07 -10.29
N ARG A 144 -28.13 -7.15 -10.15
CA ARG A 144 -28.42 -6.48 -8.87
C ARG A 144 -28.72 -7.50 -7.77
N GLY A 145 -28.21 -7.26 -6.56
CA GLY A 145 -28.43 -8.07 -5.37
C GLY A 145 -27.37 -9.17 -5.15
N MET A 146 -26.56 -9.50 -6.15
CA MET A 146 -25.51 -10.50 -6.02
C MET A 146 -24.48 -10.12 -4.96
N ALA A 147 -24.01 -11.13 -4.20
CA ALA A 147 -22.94 -10.95 -3.20
C ALA A 147 -21.61 -10.68 -3.87
N VAL A 148 -20.84 -9.79 -3.27
CA VAL A 148 -19.44 -9.50 -3.63
C VAL A 148 -18.56 -9.87 -2.45
N ILE A 149 -17.53 -10.68 -2.70
CA ILE A 149 -16.64 -11.26 -1.69
C ILE A 149 -15.19 -11.11 -2.11
N ASN A 150 -14.28 -11.28 -1.14
CA ASN A 150 -12.86 -11.52 -1.38
C ASN A 150 -12.38 -12.73 -0.59
N GLY A 151 -11.06 -12.95 -0.48
CA GLY A 151 -10.49 -14.06 0.31
C GLY A 151 -10.82 -14.00 1.79
N ASP A 152 -11.05 -12.82 2.35
CA ASP A 152 -11.34 -12.60 3.77
C ASP A 152 -12.83 -12.73 4.12
N GLY A 153 -13.74 -12.43 3.15
CA GLY A 153 -15.17 -12.53 3.40
C GLY A 153 -16.05 -11.60 2.57
N LEU A 154 -17.15 -11.16 3.17
CA LEU A 154 -18.19 -10.35 2.51
C LEU A 154 -17.75 -8.90 2.35
N VAL A 155 -17.63 -8.47 1.09
CA VAL A 155 -17.32 -7.09 0.72
C VAL A 155 -18.59 -6.23 0.63
N GLY A 156 -19.68 -6.80 0.07
CA GLY A 156 -20.92 -6.07 -0.11
C GLY A 156 -21.90 -6.77 -1.06
N ARG A 157 -22.80 -5.99 -1.67
CA ARG A 157 -23.76 -6.47 -2.67
C ARG A 157 -23.83 -5.55 -3.87
N VAL A 158 -24.12 -6.11 -5.04
CA VAL A 158 -24.32 -5.32 -6.27
C VAL A 158 -25.57 -4.45 -6.14
N LEU A 159 -25.40 -3.13 -6.26
CA LEU A 159 -26.44 -2.14 -6.17
C LEU A 159 -27.08 -1.87 -7.54
N SER A 160 -26.25 -1.71 -8.58
CA SER A 160 -26.67 -1.49 -9.97
C SER A 160 -25.63 -1.98 -10.95
N THR A 161 -26.05 -2.27 -12.18
CA THR A 161 -25.17 -2.80 -13.24
C THR A 161 -25.34 -2.00 -14.52
N THR A 162 -24.28 -2.02 -15.30
CA THR A 162 -24.25 -1.64 -16.71
C THR A 162 -23.72 -2.83 -17.50
N ALA A 163 -23.60 -2.72 -18.81
CA ALA A 163 -23.10 -3.81 -19.64
C ALA A 163 -21.68 -4.28 -19.24
N THR A 164 -20.81 -3.37 -18.77
CA THR A 164 -19.38 -3.65 -18.53
C THR A 164 -18.90 -3.31 -17.12
N ALA A 165 -19.73 -2.72 -16.28
CA ALA A 165 -19.37 -2.31 -14.93
C ALA A 165 -20.53 -2.54 -13.95
N ALA A 166 -20.23 -2.67 -12.67
CA ALA A 166 -21.25 -2.69 -11.63
C ALA A 166 -20.85 -1.80 -10.45
N ARG A 167 -21.85 -1.22 -9.80
CA ARG A 167 -21.71 -0.49 -8.54
C ARG A 167 -22.09 -1.44 -7.40
N VAL A 168 -21.26 -1.49 -6.39
CA VAL A 168 -21.39 -2.36 -5.21
C VAL A 168 -21.59 -1.50 -3.99
N LEU A 169 -22.61 -1.80 -3.20
CA LEU A 169 -22.82 -1.24 -1.87
C LEU A 169 -21.97 -2.03 -0.88
N LEU A 170 -21.10 -1.36 -0.16
CA LEU A 170 -20.16 -2.00 0.76
C LEU A 170 -20.85 -2.43 2.07
N VAL A 171 -20.31 -3.46 2.71
CA VAL A 171 -20.84 -4.01 3.97
C VAL A 171 -20.88 -3.00 5.11
N VAL A 172 -20.02 -1.98 5.04
CA VAL A 172 -19.94 -0.90 6.03
C VAL A 172 -20.98 0.21 5.81
N ASP A 173 -21.65 0.24 4.66
CA ASP A 173 -22.64 1.30 4.34
C ASP A 173 -23.82 1.26 5.33
N PRO A 174 -24.29 2.40 5.86
CA PRO A 174 -25.46 2.44 6.74
C PRO A 174 -26.76 1.90 6.14
N ASN A 175 -26.88 1.85 4.80
CA ASN A 175 -28.00 1.25 4.10
C ASN A 175 -27.77 -0.23 3.76
N PHE A 176 -26.63 -0.78 4.14
CA PHE A 176 -26.35 -2.20 3.98
C PHE A 176 -26.88 -2.97 5.17
N SER A 177 -27.67 -4.00 4.87
CA SER A 177 -28.19 -4.93 5.86
C SER A 177 -28.17 -6.34 5.28
N VAL A 178 -27.75 -7.32 6.08
CA VAL A 178 -27.69 -8.71 5.68
C VAL A 178 -28.01 -9.64 6.87
N ALA A 179 -28.70 -10.72 6.54
CA ALA A 179 -28.92 -11.79 7.50
C ALA A 179 -27.61 -12.47 7.88
N ALA A 180 -27.40 -12.70 9.15
CA ALA A 180 -26.18 -13.29 9.68
C ALA A 180 -26.46 -14.24 10.83
N ARG A 181 -25.50 -15.10 11.12
CA ARG A 181 -25.52 -15.99 12.29
C ARG A 181 -24.12 -16.14 12.85
N THR A 182 -24.03 -16.52 14.10
CA THR A 182 -22.76 -16.96 14.69
C THR A 182 -22.34 -18.31 14.09
N VAL A 183 -21.02 -18.55 13.98
CA VAL A 183 -20.49 -19.83 13.45
C VAL A 183 -20.98 -21.01 14.28
N GLY A 184 -21.08 -20.85 15.60
CA GLY A 184 -21.67 -21.85 16.51
C GLY A 184 -23.18 -22.05 16.34
N GLY A 185 -23.87 -21.26 15.52
CA GLY A 185 -25.31 -21.35 15.28
C GLY A 185 -26.17 -20.91 16.45
N ALA A 186 -25.58 -20.36 17.53
CA ALA A 186 -26.30 -19.97 18.73
C ALA A 186 -27.22 -18.77 18.50
N ALA A 187 -26.79 -17.81 17.70
CA ALA A 187 -27.55 -16.61 17.38
C ALA A 187 -27.74 -16.44 15.89
N ILE A 188 -28.96 -16.09 15.47
CA ILE A 188 -29.32 -15.64 14.14
C ILE A 188 -29.83 -14.22 14.26
N GLY A 189 -29.45 -13.33 13.36
CA GLY A 189 -29.80 -11.93 13.41
C GLY A 189 -29.54 -11.20 12.11
N VAL A 190 -29.39 -9.88 12.23
CA VAL A 190 -29.11 -8.99 11.13
C VAL A 190 -27.82 -8.23 11.41
N ILE A 191 -26.97 -8.08 10.40
CA ILE A 191 -25.82 -7.18 10.42
C ILE A 191 -26.17 -5.94 9.63
N ASP A 192 -25.94 -4.77 10.25
CA ASP A 192 -26.05 -3.45 9.64
C ASP A 192 -24.69 -2.77 9.56
N GLY A 193 -24.43 -2.10 8.44
CA GLY A 193 -23.27 -1.22 8.29
C GLY A 193 -23.41 0.06 9.10
N ARG A 194 -22.25 0.66 9.48
CA ARG A 194 -22.22 1.90 10.29
C ARG A 194 -21.13 2.88 9.84
N GLY A 195 -20.73 2.80 8.55
CA GLY A 195 -19.69 3.64 7.97
C GLY A 195 -18.31 3.32 8.54
N THR A 196 -17.75 4.25 9.31
CA THR A 196 -16.43 4.10 9.94
C THR A 196 -16.46 3.39 11.29
N GLU A 197 -17.65 3.18 11.85
CA GLU A 197 -17.83 2.44 13.10
C GLU A 197 -17.88 0.93 12.84
N PRO A 198 -17.64 0.08 13.85
CA PRO A 198 -17.87 -1.36 13.74
C PRO A 198 -19.31 -1.65 13.28
N LEU A 199 -19.47 -2.73 12.51
CA LEU A 199 -20.80 -3.22 12.13
C LEU A 199 -21.63 -3.52 13.37
N ARG A 200 -22.94 -3.45 13.23
CA ARG A 200 -23.87 -3.81 14.30
C ARG A 200 -24.55 -5.14 13.97
N PHE A 201 -24.48 -6.08 14.91
CA PHE A 201 -25.21 -7.33 14.85
C PHE A 201 -26.35 -7.31 15.89
N ASP A 202 -27.57 -7.43 15.41
CA ASP A 202 -28.78 -7.46 16.21
C ASP A 202 -29.40 -8.89 16.13
N PRO A 203 -29.26 -9.72 17.16
CA PRO A 203 -29.91 -11.04 17.22
C PRO A 203 -31.43 -10.93 17.16
N LEU A 204 -32.07 -11.87 16.48
CA LEU A 204 -33.54 -11.96 16.43
C LEU A 204 -34.11 -12.34 17.81
N ASP A 205 -33.40 -13.15 18.58
CA ASP A 205 -33.74 -13.47 19.96
C ASP A 205 -32.85 -12.66 20.91
N PRO A 206 -33.40 -11.64 21.62
CA PRO A 206 -32.63 -10.81 22.52
C PRO A 206 -32.03 -11.56 23.72
N GLY A 207 -32.54 -12.77 24.01
CA GLY A 207 -32.05 -13.64 25.10
C GLY A 207 -30.80 -14.42 24.74
N THR A 208 -30.40 -14.41 23.50
CA THR A 208 -29.21 -15.15 23.05
C THR A 208 -27.94 -14.39 23.36
N GLU A 209 -27.07 -14.99 24.15
CA GLU A 209 -25.74 -14.43 24.45
C GLU A 209 -24.76 -14.77 23.33
N VAL A 210 -24.13 -13.73 22.77
CA VAL A 210 -23.01 -13.84 21.82
C VAL A 210 -21.72 -13.45 22.53
N ARG A 211 -20.68 -14.27 22.38
CA ARG A 211 -19.40 -14.05 23.09
C ARG A 211 -18.47 -13.16 22.27
N GLU A 212 -17.67 -12.40 22.98
CA GLU A 212 -16.56 -11.70 22.32
C GLU A 212 -15.59 -12.68 21.65
N GLY A 213 -15.11 -12.33 20.46
CA GLY A 213 -14.26 -13.19 19.64
C GLY A 213 -15.04 -14.18 18.77
N GLU A 214 -16.36 -14.29 18.91
CA GLU A 214 -17.17 -15.19 18.07
C GLU A 214 -17.27 -14.66 16.64
N GLU A 215 -17.18 -15.58 15.68
CA GLU A 215 -17.23 -15.23 14.26
C GLU A 215 -18.66 -15.23 13.76
N ILE A 216 -18.95 -14.23 12.94
CA ILE A 216 -20.24 -14.04 12.29
C ILE A 216 -20.11 -14.35 10.80
N VAL A 217 -21.03 -15.17 10.30
CA VAL A 217 -21.16 -15.51 8.88
C VAL A 217 -22.54 -15.15 8.38
N THR A 218 -22.67 -14.98 7.07
CA THR A 218 -23.99 -14.76 6.45
C THR A 218 -24.94 -15.92 6.71
N ALA A 219 -26.22 -15.61 6.84
CA ALA A 219 -27.30 -16.58 6.90
C ALA A 219 -28.22 -16.42 5.67
N THR A 220 -28.86 -17.49 5.25
CA THR A 220 -29.82 -17.43 4.14
C THR A 220 -31.23 -17.26 4.70
N PHE A 221 -31.91 -16.21 4.24
CA PHE A 221 -33.37 -16.11 4.33
C PHE A 221 -33.99 -16.38 2.96
N GLN A 222 -35.26 -16.79 2.93
CA GLN A 222 -35.96 -16.99 1.68
C GLN A 222 -35.90 -15.73 0.79
N GLY A 223 -35.44 -15.90 -0.45
CA GLY A 223 -35.28 -14.81 -1.40
C GLY A 223 -33.98 -14.01 -1.30
N SER A 224 -33.05 -14.38 -0.42
CA SER A 224 -31.73 -13.73 -0.37
C SER A 224 -30.86 -14.16 -1.55
N ALA A 225 -30.26 -13.17 -2.24
CA ALA A 225 -29.26 -13.40 -3.28
C ALA A 225 -27.83 -13.59 -2.69
N ILE A 226 -27.70 -13.56 -1.37
CA ILE A 226 -26.42 -13.73 -0.66
C ILE A 226 -26.38 -15.15 -0.08
N PRO A 227 -25.39 -15.98 -0.46
CA PRO A 227 -25.26 -17.34 0.10
C PRO A 227 -24.95 -17.32 1.59
N ALA A 228 -25.35 -18.38 2.29
CA ALA A 228 -24.97 -18.58 3.70
C ALA A 228 -23.52 -19.01 3.83
N GLY A 229 -22.93 -18.70 5.00
CA GLY A 229 -21.60 -19.19 5.38
C GLY A 229 -20.45 -18.31 4.92
N ILE A 230 -20.71 -17.16 4.30
CA ILE A 230 -19.64 -16.20 3.96
C ILE A 230 -19.21 -15.48 5.25
N PRO A 231 -17.89 -15.48 5.60
CA PRO A 231 -17.39 -14.74 6.73
C PRO A 231 -17.70 -13.24 6.61
N VAL A 232 -18.14 -12.63 7.72
CA VAL A 232 -18.44 -11.19 7.74
C VAL A 232 -17.50 -10.47 8.71
N GLY A 233 -17.32 -10.99 9.91
CA GLY A 233 -16.48 -10.35 10.91
C GLY A 233 -16.47 -11.09 12.23
N ARG A 234 -15.87 -10.44 13.23
CA ARG A 234 -15.72 -10.98 14.59
C ARG A 234 -16.30 -10.01 15.60
N VAL A 235 -17.03 -10.55 16.58
CA VAL A 235 -17.58 -9.77 17.70
C VAL A 235 -16.44 -9.19 18.52
N VAL A 236 -16.46 -7.87 18.73
CA VAL A 236 -15.42 -7.14 19.50
C VAL A 236 -15.96 -6.61 20.82
N SER A 237 -17.25 -6.33 20.91
CA SER A 237 -17.91 -5.95 22.14
C SER A 237 -19.40 -6.29 22.10
N GLY A 238 -19.97 -6.63 23.23
CA GLY A 238 -21.41 -6.76 23.42
C GLY A 238 -21.91 -5.60 24.26
N ARG A 239 -22.77 -4.73 23.73
CA ARG A 239 -23.59 -3.86 24.56
C ARG A 239 -24.86 -4.60 24.91
N GLY A 240 -24.84 -5.34 26.00
CA GLY A 240 -26.07 -5.63 26.70
C GLY A 240 -26.69 -4.28 27.07
N SER A 241 -27.75 -3.86 26.37
CA SER A 241 -28.58 -2.77 26.87
C SER A 241 -29.05 -3.18 28.27
N SER A 242 -28.93 -2.29 29.24
CA SER A 242 -29.49 -2.47 30.59
C SER A 242 -31.01 -2.69 30.60
N SER A 243 -31.65 -2.59 29.46
CA SER A 243 -33.01 -2.98 29.13
C SER A 243 -32.96 -4.34 28.47
N ARG A 244 -33.48 -5.38 29.07
CA ARG A 244 -33.60 -6.79 28.58
C ARG A 244 -34.31 -6.94 27.24
N LEU A 245 -34.57 -5.87 26.52
CA LEU A 245 -35.39 -5.84 25.30
C LEU A 245 -34.61 -5.77 24.00
N THR A 246 -33.29 -5.46 24.03
CA THR A 246 -32.50 -5.39 22.80
C THR A 246 -31.03 -5.59 23.12
N SER A 247 -30.46 -6.69 22.70
CA SER A 247 -29.02 -6.95 22.72
C SER A 247 -28.44 -6.58 21.36
N SER A 248 -27.40 -5.76 21.34
CA SER A 248 -26.71 -5.35 20.12
C SER A 248 -25.22 -5.56 20.31
N TYR A 249 -24.56 -6.12 19.31
CA TYR A 249 -23.14 -6.48 19.35
C TYR A 249 -22.37 -5.72 18.28
N GLU A 250 -21.17 -5.24 18.62
CA GLU A 250 -20.26 -4.63 17.68
C GLU A 250 -19.40 -5.70 17.01
N VAL A 251 -19.32 -5.65 15.67
CA VAL A 251 -18.62 -6.63 14.86
C VAL A 251 -17.57 -5.91 14.02
N ARG A 252 -16.32 -6.34 14.15
CA ARG A 252 -15.26 -5.86 13.27
C ARG A 252 -15.27 -6.67 11.99
N PRO A 253 -15.44 -6.05 10.80
CA PRO A 253 -15.40 -6.78 9.54
C PRO A 253 -14.02 -7.41 9.32
N PHE A 254 -13.98 -8.56 8.64
CA PHE A 254 -12.72 -9.17 8.22
C PHE A 254 -12.11 -8.44 7.03
N VAL A 255 -12.97 -7.87 6.17
CA VAL A 255 -12.57 -7.22 4.93
C VAL A 255 -12.17 -5.77 5.19
N ASP A 256 -11.00 -5.36 4.69
CA ASP A 256 -10.59 -3.96 4.59
C ASP A 256 -11.16 -3.37 3.28
N VAL A 257 -12.32 -2.72 3.38
CA VAL A 257 -13.06 -2.16 2.23
C VAL A 257 -12.33 -1.01 1.50
N VAL A 258 -11.26 -0.49 2.08
CA VAL A 258 -10.46 0.61 1.47
C VAL A 258 -9.32 0.07 0.61
N ARG A 259 -8.88 -1.16 0.86
CA ARG A 259 -7.72 -1.78 0.20
C ARG A 259 -8.11 -2.98 -0.65
N LEU A 260 -9.09 -2.79 -1.52
CA LEU A 260 -9.59 -3.85 -2.40
C LEU A 260 -9.14 -3.58 -3.83
N ASP A 261 -8.32 -4.48 -4.39
CA ASP A 261 -7.93 -4.45 -5.79
C ASP A 261 -8.76 -5.42 -6.64
N HIS A 262 -9.03 -6.61 -6.12
CA HIS A 262 -9.80 -7.66 -6.80
C HIS A 262 -10.91 -8.20 -5.92
N VAL A 263 -12.03 -8.56 -6.55
CA VAL A 263 -13.19 -9.15 -5.87
C VAL A 263 -13.81 -10.24 -6.72
N LEU A 264 -14.61 -11.10 -6.08
CA LEU A 264 -15.43 -12.12 -6.72
C LEU A 264 -16.91 -11.74 -6.56
N VAL A 265 -17.64 -11.78 -7.65
CA VAL A 265 -19.11 -11.65 -7.61
C VAL A 265 -19.70 -13.05 -7.68
N VAL A 266 -20.54 -13.40 -6.72
CA VAL A 266 -21.18 -14.73 -6.65
C VAL A 266 -22.34 -14.77 -7.62
N LEU A 267 -22.20 -15.49 -8.74
CA LEU A 267 -23.22 -15.63 -9.78
C LEU A 267 -24.26 -16.70 -9.44
N ARG A 268 -23.80 -17.80 -8.86
CA ARG A 268 -24.65 -18.93 -8.45
C ARG A 268 -24.06 -19.60 -7.20
N PHE A 269 -24.91 -20.08 -6.36
CA PHE A 269 -24.58 -20.90 -5.20
C PHE A 269 -25.54 -22.09 -5.11
N PRO A 270 -25.12 -23.24 -4.52
CA PRO A 270 -26.02 -24.34 -4.30
C PRO A 270 -27.20 -23.86 -3.46
N ALA A 271 -28.42 -24.02 -3.99
CA ALA A 271 -29.60 -23.73 -3.19
C ALA A 271 -29.57 -24.66 -1.96
N PRO A 272 -29.86 -24.14 -0.75
CA PRO A 272 -30.05 -25.01 0.38
C PRO A 272 -31.18 -25.99 0.01
N VAL A 273 -30.94 -27.28 0.25
CA VAL A 273 -31.99 -28.30 0.13
C VAL A 273 -33.01 -27.98 1.23
N VAL A 274 -34.01 -27.21 0.88
CA VAL A 274 -35.17 -27.01 1.75
C VAL A 274 -35.99 -28.31 1.63
N PRO A 275 -36.13 -29.12 2.72
CA PRO A 275 -37.03 -30.24 2.66
C PRO A 275 -38.42 -29.70 2.29
N GLN A 276 -38.97 -30.23 1.22
CA GLN A 276 -40.38 -29.98 0.94
C GLN A 276 -41.16 -30.73 2.03
N PHE A 277 -41.70 -29.98 2.96
CA PHE A 277 -42.73 -30.53 3.82
C PHE A 277 -43.93 -30.69 2.89
N GLU A 278 -44.25 -31.93 2.52
CA GLU A 278 -45.56 -32.22 1.94
C GLU A 278 -46.60 -31.67 2.90
N ASP A 279 -47.39 -30.72 2.40
CA ASP A 279 -48.56 -30.26 3.14
C ASP A 279 -49.34 -31.48 3.55
N SER A 280 -49.29 -31.84 4.82
CA SER A 280 -50.10 -32.88 5.39
C SER A 280 -51.54 -32.31 5.52
N ASP A 281 -52.18 -32.19 4.37
CA ASP A 281 -53.64 -32.00 4.29
C ASP A 281 -54.42 -33.21 4.87
N ASP A 282 -53.69 -34.17 5.42
CA ASP A 282 -54.22 -35.42 6.01
C ASP A 282 -54.27 -35.43 7.55
N LEU A 283 -54.10 -34.24 8.18
CA LEU A 283 -54.55 -34.09 9.56
C LEU A 283 -56.09 -34.00 9.53
N GLY A 284 -56.71 -35.22 9.47
CA GLY A 284 -58.14 -35.40 9.56
C GLY A 284 -58.75 -34.59 10.72
N PHE A 285 -59.16 -33.37 10.42
CA PHE A 285 -60.04 -32.63 11.32
C PHE A 285 -61.39 -33.35 11.28
N VAL A 286 -61.60 -34.27 12.21
CA VAL A 286 -62.92 -34.83 12.53
C VAL A 286 -63.80 -33.63 12.92
N ARG A 287 -64.70 -33.21 12.01
CA ARG A 287 -65.76 -32.27 12.33
C ARG A 287 -66.62 -32.92 13.42
N PRO A 288 -66.81 -32.28 14.59
CA PRO A 288 -67.80 -32.79 15.55
C PRO A 288 -69.18 -32.76 14.90
N GLY A 289 -69.78 -33.93 14.78
CA GLY A 289 -71.10 -34.14 14.21
C GLY A 289 -72.09 -33.18 14.87
N GLY A 290 -72.85 -32.45 14.06
CA GLY A 290 -74.08 -31.78 14.47
C GLY A 290 -75.10 -32.80 14.84
N ALA A 291 -75.50 -32.82 16.10
CA ALA A 291 -76.73 -33.49 16.53
C ALA A 291 -77.91 -32.55 16.15
N GLY A 292 -78.81 -33.07 15.31
CA GLY A 292 -80.07 -32.51 14.95
C GLY A 292 -81.09 -32.44 16.08
#